data_031cb97816015b95105e4047d4e9d477
#
_entry.id   031cb97816015b95105e4047d4e9d477
#
_cell.length_a   1.000
_cell.length_b   1.000
_cell.length_c   1.000
_cell.angle_alpha   90.00
_cell.angle_beta   90.00
_cell.angle_gamma   90.00
#
_symmetry.space_group_name_H-M   'P 1'
#
loop_
_entity.id
_entity.type
_entity.pdbx_description
1 polymer ?
#
loop_
_entity_poly.entity_id
_entity_poly.type
_entity_poly.pdbx_seq_one_letter_code
_entity_poly.pdbx_strand_id
1 'polypeptide(L)'
;VASKNYMQGRMSYLKGGTRPQAMLWSNNPGTLDDGYYVPQGSEGTDFIIVSDHNRGEISFSNERIETRQRMVNGSMRSYWIADKLKVSTSWQRLPSRPFDGNVVFDSVGNVETPNYISYTVDGAAGGVDMLSWYESNPGSFYLFLSYDKYRINGVENYNRLQTYSQVIKVYFASFEYNVEKRSGGGFDFWNINVSMEEA
;
A
#
# COMPACT_ATOMS: atom_id res chain seq x y z
N VAL A 1 -20.49 1.34 -0.84
CA VAL A 1 -20.86 0.65 -2.10
C VAL A 1 -20.00 1.16 -3.26
N ALA A 2 -19.57 2.42 -3.27
CA ALA A 2 -18.75 2.99 -4.34
C ALA A 2 -17.33 2.40 -4.41
N SER A 3 -16.79 1.86 -3.31
CA SER A 3 -15.41 1.42 -3.23
C SER A 3 -15.10 0.11 -3.96
N LYS A 4 -16.08 -0.82 -4.08
CA LYS A 4 -15.87 -2.07 -4.83
C LYS A 4 -15.66 -1.80 -6.34
N ASN A 5 -16.44 -0.91 -6.91
CA ASN A 5 -16.31 -0.53 -8.33
C ASN A 5 -15.03 0.26 -8.60
N TYR A 6 -14.61 1.06 -7.65
CA TYR A 6 -13.41 1.86 -7.75
C TYR A 6 -12.14 0.99 -7.82
N MET A 7 -12.04 0.00 -6.97
CA MET A 7 -10.92 -0.95 -7.01
C MET A 7 -10.94 -1.82 -8.27
N GLN A 8 -12.10 -2.21 -8.77
CA GLN A 8 -12.24 -3.03 -9.97
C GLN A 8 -11.80 -2.30 -11.25
N GLY A 9 -12.05 -1.01 -11.38
CA GLY A 9 -11.67 -0.23 -12.57
C GLY A 9 -10.15 -0.17 -12.80
N ARG A 10 -9.37 -0.17 -11.73
CA ARG A 10 -7.90 -0.11 -11.81
C ARG A 10 -7.21 -1.48 -11.92
N MET A 11 -7.96 -2.55 -11.76
CA MET A 11 -7.45 -3.92 -11.78
C MET A 11 -7.47 -4.56 -13.16
N SER A 12 -8.13 -3.95 -14.14
CA SER A 12 -8.25 -4.47 -15.52
C SER A 12 -6.90 -4.67 -16.21
N TYR A 13 -5.85 -4.11 -15.65
CA TYR A 13 -4.50 -4.17 -16.16
C TYR A 13 -3.80 -5.51 -15.88
N LEU A 14 -4.10 -6.17 -14.77
CA LEU A 14 -3.49 -7.45 -14.45
C LEU A 14 -4.18 -8.54 -15.29
N LYS A 15 -3.46 -9.12 -16.22
CA LYS A 15 -3.92 -10.18 -17.14
C LYS A 15 -4.85 -11.19 -16.45
N GLY A 16 -6.17 -11.04 -16.65
CA GLY A 16 -7.18 -11.94 -16.10
C GLY A 16 -7.29 -11.95 -14.58
N GLY A 17 -6.61 -11.03 -13.89
CA GLY A 17 -6.59 -10.95 -12.44
C GLY A 17 -7.54 -9.88 -11.92
N THR A 18 -8.27 -10.21 -10.88
CA THR A 18 -9.14 -9.31 -10.13
C THR A 18 -8.49 -8.86 -8.81
N ARG A 19 -7.16 -8.89 -8.72
CA ARG A 19 -6.44 -8.49 -7.51
C ARG A 19 -6.26 -6.97 -7.47
N PRO A 20 -6.47 -6.33 -6.30
CA PRO A 20 -6.10 -4.94 -6.10
C PRO A 20 -4.56 -4.81 -6.08
N GLN A 21 -4.08 -3.58 -6.16
CA GLN A 21 -2.69 -3.27 -5.86
C GLN A 21 -2.34 -3.80 -4.46
N ALA A 22 -1.11 -4.25 -4.29
CA ALA A 22 -0.74 -4.94 -3.07
C ALA A 22 -0.84 -4.07 -1.82
N MET A 23 -0.82 -2.75 -1.99
CA MET A 23 -0.77 -1.80 -0.88
C MET A 23 -1.66 -0.57 -1.14
N LEU A 24 -2.33 -0.12 -0.08
CA LEU A 24 -3.07 1.13 -0.04
C LEU A 24 -2.80 1.81 1.32
N TRP A 25 -2.63 3.12 1.32
CA TRP A 25 -2.46 3.94 2.52
C TRP A 25 -3.72 4.74 2.77
N SER A 26 -4.24 4.73 3.99
CA SER A 26 -5.50 5.41 4.35
C SER A 26 -5.42 6.08 5.71
N ASN A 27 -6.12 7.20 5.85
CA ASN A 27 -6.34 7.87 7.14
C ASN A 27 -7.38 7.15 8.00
N ASN A 28 -8.17 6.26 7.41
CA ASN A 28 -9.26 5.55 8.05
C ASN A 28 -9.03 4.03 8.05
N PRO A 29 -9.47 3.31 9.09
CA PRO A 29 -9.34 1.86 9.16
C PRO A 29 -10.18 1.12 8.11
N GLY A 30 -11.07 1.84 7.41
CA GLY A 30 -12.02 1.24 6.50
C GLY A 30 -13.16 0.53 7.22
N THR A 31 -14.02 -0.11 6.43
CA THR A 31 -15.10 -0.97 6.93
C THR A 31 -14.82 -2.42 6.58
N LEU A 32 -15.17 -3.31 7.50
CA LEU A 32 -15.17 -4.74 7.23
C LEU A 32 -16.49 -5.11 6.55
N ASP A 33 -16.41 -5.52 5.28
CA ASP A 33 -17.55 -5.96 4.49
C ASP A 33 -17.29 -7.38 4.00
N ASP A 34 -18.09 -8.33 4.46
CA ASP A 34 -18.00 -9.76 4.10
C ASP A 34 -16.59 -10.36 4.26
N GLY A 35 -15.91 -10.01 5.36
CA GLY A 35 -14.56 -10.47 5.66
C GLY A 35 -13.43 -9.71 4.94
N TYR A 36 -13.73 -8.61 4.24
CA TYR A 36 -12.77 -7.78 3.53
C TYR A 36 -12.77 -6.35 4.06
N TYR A 37 -11.60 -5.73 4.01
CA TYR A 37 -11.48 -4.32 4.36
C TYR A 37 -11.68 -3.45 3.12
N VAL A 38 -12.62 -2.52 3.25
CA VAL A 38 -12.97 -1.55 2.20
C VAL A 38 -12.54 -0.17 2.67
N PRO A 39 -11.65 0.54 1.93
CA PRO A 39 -11.27 1.90 2.29
C PRO A 39 -12.47 2.83 2.22
N GLN A 40 -12.48 3.85 3.08
CA GLN A 40 -13.52 4.87 3.15
C GLN A 40 -12.98 6.22 2.75
N GLY A 41 -13.85 7.04 2.16
CA GLY A 41 -13.52 8.39 1.75
C GLY A 41 -13.16 8.51 0.27
N SER A 42 -12.46 9.58 -0.07
CA SER A 42 -12.05 9.92 -1.43
C SER A 42 -10.58 9.62 -1.66
N GLU A 43 -10.26 9.05 -2.83
CA GLU A 43 -8.87 8.84 -3.22
C GLU A 43 -8.15 10.18 -3.40
N GLY A 44 -6.87 10.19 -3.03
CA GLY A 44 -6.03 11.38 -3.04
C GLY A 44 -6.14 12.23 -1.77
N THR A 45 -7.27 12.15 -1.04
CA THR A 45 -7.49 12.88 0.21
C THR A 45 -7.49 11.98 1.42
N ASP A 46 -8.36 10.96 1.42
CA ASP A 46 -8.54 10.06 2.57
C ASP A 46 -7.69 8.81 2.45
N PHE A 47 -7.40 8.40 1.23
CA PHE A 47 -6.51 7.27 0.95
C PHE A 47 -5.82 7.42 -0.40
N ILE A 48 -4.72 6.73 -0.59
CA ILE A 48 -4.06 6.55 -1.88
C ILE A 48 -3.81 5.07 -2.15
N ILE A 49 -4.05 4.66 -3.40
CA ILE A 49 -3.68 3.35 -3.90
C ILE A 49 -2.25 3.42 -4.40
N VAL A 50 -1.36 2.71 -3.77
CA VAL A 50 0.06 2.73 -4.11
C VAL A 50 0.33 1.82 -5.30
N SER A 51 1.04 2.33 -6.31
CA SER A 51 1.30 1.59 -7.54
C SER A 51 2.18 0.35 -7.31
N ASP A 52 1.86 -0.72 -8.03
CA ASP A 52 2.73 -1.90 -8.14
C ASP A 52 3.77 -1.76 -9.28
N HIS A 53 3.85 -0.59 -9.92
CA HIS A 53 4.81 -0.34 -11.00
C HIS A 53 6.26 -0.46 -10.51
N ASN A 54 6.98 -1.46 -10.98
CA ASN A 54 8.36 -1.74 -10.60
C ASN A 54 8.58 -1.78 -9.08
N ARG A 55 7.56 -2.19 -8.33
CA ARG A 55 7.69 -2.38 -6.90
C ARG A 55 8.52 -3.62 -6.62
N GLY A 56 9.47 -3.49 -5.71
CA GLY A 56 10.24 -4.60 -5.17
C GLY A 56 9.43 -5.49 -4.23
N GLU A 57 10.11 -6.29 -3.49
CA GLU A 57 9.47 -7.14 -2.47
C GLU A 57 8.83 -6.32 -1.36
N ILE A 58 7.79 -6.87 -0.73
CA ILE A 58 7.29 -6.39 0.55
C ILE A 58 7.91 -7.27 1.62
N SER A 59 8.81 -6.70 2.41
CA SER A 59 9.47 -7.42 3.49
C SER A 59 8.72 -7.19 4.80
N PHE A 60 8.45 -8.28 5.51
CA PHE A 60 7.83 -8.27 6.83
C PHE A 60 8.83 -8.76 7.87
N SER A 61 9.01 -7.99 8.93
CA SER A 61 9.87 -8.34 10.06
C SER A 61 9.12 -8.14 11.37
N ASN A 62 9.11 -9.15 12.22
CA ASN A 62 8.53 -9.02 13.56
C ASN A 62 9.65 -8.74 14.56
N GLU A 63 9.54 -7.64 15.27
CA GLU A 63 10.41 -7.30 16.38
C GLU A 63 9.74 -7.67 17.69
N ARG A 64 10.37 -8.56 18.42
CA ARG A 64 9.91 -8.96 19.75
C ARG A 64 10.49 -8.05 20.80
N ILE A 65 9.63 -7.32 21.50
CA ILE A 65 9.99 -6.49 22.64
C ILE A 65 9.87 -7.36 23.88
N GLU A 66 11.00 -7.81 24.39
CA GLU A 66 11.06 -8.65 25.59
C GLU A 66 12.29 -8.30 26.46
N THR A 67 12.15 -8.49 27.75
CA THR A 67 13.29 -8.41 28.70
C THR A 67 13.64 -9.82 29.16
N ARG A 68 14.90 -10.21 28.99
CA ARG A 68 15.42 -11.51 29.45
C ARG A 68 16.35 -11.31 30.63
N GLN A 69 16.13 -12.06 31.68
CA GLN A 69 16.98 -12.06 32.87
C GLN A 69 17.39 -13.49 33.23
N ARG A 70 18.67 -13.66 33.57
CA ARG A 70 19.18 -14.92 34.07
C ARG A 70 19.06 -14.92 35.59
N MET A 71 18.38 -15.93 36.11
CA MET A 71 18.24 -16.14 37.56
C MET A 71 19.49 -16.72 38.17
N VAL A 72 19.62 -16.62 39.51
CA VAL A 72 20.77 -17.18 40.26
C VAL A 72 20.96 -18.68 40.05
N ASN A 73 19.89 -19.42 39.83
CA ASN A 73 19.91 -20.85 39.51
C ASN A 73 20.28 -21.18 38.05
N GLY A 74 20.69 -20.17 37.27
CA GLY A 74 21.06 -20.32 35.86
C GLY A 74 19.90 -20.40 34.88
N SER A 75 18.64 -20.48 35.35
CA SER A 75 17.47 -20.44 34.47
C SER A 75 17.25 -19.05 33.89
N MET A 76 16.71 -18.97 32.66
CA MET A 76 16.37 -17.72 32.02
C MET A 76 14.88 -17.45 32.18
N ARG A 77 14.53 -16.24 32.61
CA ARG A 77 13.16 -15.70 32.56
C ARG A 77 13.08 -14.68 31.45
N SER A 78 12.04 -14.78 30.66
CA SER A 78 11.67 -13.81 29.63
C SER A 78 10.35 -13.15 30.01
N TYR A 79 10.33 -11.82 29.94
CA TYR A 79 9.13 -11.01 30.08
C TYR A 79 8.81 -10.45 28.69
N TRP A 80 7.83 -11.04 28.04
CA TRP A 80 7.32 -10.59 26.76
C TRP A 80 6.41 -9.38 26.96
N ILE A 81 6.61 -8.33 26.15
CA ILE A 81 5.82 -7.11 26.18
C ILE A 81 4.91 -7.04 24.96
N ALA A 82 5.50 -7.10 23.77
CA ALA A 82 4.78 -7.03 22.51
C ALA A 82 5.62 -7.61 21.37
N ASP A 83 4.94 -8.01 20.30
CA ASP A 83 5.56 -8.20 18.99
C ASP A 83 5.07 -7.05 18.09
N LYS A 84 5.98 -6.34 17.45
CA LYS A 84 5.70 -5.24 16.53
C LYS A 84 6.10 -5.62 15.12
N LEU A 85 5.24 -5.32 14.17
CA LEU A 85 5.48 -5.60 12.76
C LEU A 85 6.17 -4.41 12.09
N LYS A 86 7.24 -4.69 11.38
CA LYS A 86 7.87 -3.74 10.46
C LYS A 86 7.60 -4.18 9.03
N VAL A 87 7.22 -3.24 8.19
CA VAL A 87 6.93 -3.47 6.76
C VAL A 87 7.81 -2.55 5.96
N SER A 88 8.57 -3.11 5.03
CA SER A 88 9.41 -2.32 4.12
C SER A 88 9.22 -2.73 2.68
N THR A 89 9.33 -1.77 1.78
CA THR A 89 9.24 -2.00 0.33
C THR A 89 9.94 -0.88 -0.42
N SER A 90 10.24 -1.13 -1.68
CA SER A 90 10.92 -0.16 -2.54
C SER A 90 10.32 -0.15 -3.94
N TRP A 91 10.50 0.97 -4.61
CA TRP A 91 10.19 1.14 -6.03
C TRP A 91 11.43 1.59 -6.77
N GLN A 92 11.64 1.02 -7.94
CA GLN A 92 12.70 1.43 -8.85
C GLN A 92 12.08 1.99 -10.12
N ARG A 93 12.51 3.17 -10.53
CA ARG A 93 12.01 3.84 -11.72
C ARG A 93 10.49 3.99 -11.75
N LEU A 94 9.92 4.32 -10.58
CA LEU A 94 8.51 4.66 -10.49
C LEU A 94 8.28 6.01 -11.17
N PRO A 95 7.32 6.13 -12.11
CA PRO A 95 6.93 7.42 -12.64
C PRO A 95 6.48 8.37 -11.53
N SER A 96 6.88 9.63 -11.60
CA SER A 96 6.51 10.63 -10.60
C SER A 96 5.01 10.92 -10.56
N ARG A 97 4.30 10.68 -11.67
CA ARG A 97 2.86 10.90 -11.82
C ARG A 97 2.19 9.67 -12.44
N PRO A 98 0.93 9.38 -12.08
CA PRO A 98 0.21 8.25 -12.66
C PRO A 98 -0.26 8.49 -14.10
N PHE A 99 -0.57 9.75 -14.46
CA PHE A 99 -1.15 10.13 -15.75
C PHE A 99 -0.56 11.44 -16.28
N ASP A 100 -0.82 11.72 -17.54
CA ASP A 100 -0.63 13.07 -18.08
C ASP A 100 -1.60 14.06 -17.42
N GLY A 101 -1.28 15.36 -17.49
CA GLY A 101 -1.99 16.41 -16.74
C GLY A 101 -3.41 16.71 -17.21
N ASN A 102 -3.94 15.98 -18.20
CA ASN A 102 -5.25 16.23 -18.80
C ASN A 102 -6.33 15.21 -18.42
N VAL A 103 -6.01 14.30 -17.51
CA VAL A 103 -6.96 13.26 -17.08
C VAL A 103 -8.04 13.85 -16.19
N VAL A 104 -9.30 13.66 -16.57
CA VAL A 104 -10.47 14.00 -15.76
C VAL A 104 -11.11 12.72 -15.26
N PHE A 105 -11.46 12.72 -14.00
CA PHE A 105 -12.15 11.60 -13.35
C PHE A 105 -13.63 11.96 -13.15
N ASP A 106 -14.50 10.99 -13.34
CA ASP A 106 -15.91 11.10 -12.97
C ASP A 106 -16.08 11.07 -11.43
N SER A 107 -17.31 11.27 -10.96
CA SER A 107 -17.65 11.25 -9.53
C SER A 107 -17.43 9.87 -8.86
N VAL A 108 -17.23 8.83 -9.64
CA VAL A 108 -17.01 7.44 -9.19
C VAL A 108 -15.53 7.06 -9.28
N GLY A 109 -14.68 7.93 -9.83
CA GLY A 109 -13.25 7.73 -9.97
C GLY A 109 -12.81 7.02 -11.26
N ASN A 110 -13.70 6.86 -12.24
CA ASN A 110 -13.30 6.38 -13.57
C ASN A 110 -12.74 7.53 -14.41
N VAL A 111 -11.87 7.21 -15.33
CA VAL A 111 -11.32 8.19 -16.26
C VAL A 111 -12.34 8.54 -17.33
N GLU A 112 -12.77 9.80 -17.38
CA GLU A 112 -13.67 10.30 -18.43
C GLU A 112 -12.92 10.70 -19.70
N THR A 113 -11.63 11.06 -19.59
CA THR A 113 -10.86 11.55 -20.73
C THR A 113 -10.52 10.40 -21.67
N PRO A 114 -10.99 10.40 -22.92
CA PRO A 114 -10.57 9.41 -23.90
C PRO A 114 -9.09 9.61 -24.28
N ASN A 115 -8.40 8.50 -24.52
CA ASN A 115 -7.00 8.49 -25.01
C ASN A 115 -5.98 9.14 -24.04
N TYR A 116 -6.19 9.04 -22.73
CA TYR A 116 -5.21 9.45 -21.75
C TYR A 116 -3.98 8.53 -21.78
N ILE A 117 -2.83 9.08 -21.40
CA ILE A 117 -1.61 8.32 -21.26
C ILE A 117 -1.40 7.98 -19.77
N SER A 118 -1.36 6.69 -19.47
CA SER A 118 -0.98 6.22 -18.14
C SER A 118 0.53 6.03 -18.08
N TYR A 119 1.17 6.66 -17.11
CA TYR A 119 2.61 6.54 -16.87
C TYR A 119 2.92 5.38 -15.93
N THR A 120 2.09 5.16 -14.90
CA THR A 120 2.16 3.94 -14.11
C THR A 120 1.37 2.82 -14.79
N VAL A 121 1.81 1.59 -14.63
CA VAL A 121 1.21 0.44 -15.32
C VAL A 121 -0.22 0.14 -14.87
N ASP A 122 -0.59 0.57 -13.67
CA ASP A 122 -1.89 0.32 -13.03
C ASP A 122 -2.71 1.59 -12.80
N GLY A 123 -2.20 2.75 -13.21
CA GLY A 123 -2.85 4.04 -12.98
C GLY A 123 -2.93 4.47 -11.50
N ALA A 124 -2.24 3.75 -10.60
CA ALA A 124 -2.18 4.09 -9.19
C ALA A 124 -1.09 5.15 -8.90
N ALA A 125 -1.01 5.61 -7.65
CA ALA A 125 -0.19 6.73 -7.22
C ALA A 125 1.26 6.65 -7.70
N GLY A 126 1.76 7.74 -8.24
CA GLY A 126 3.15 7.93 -8.61
C GLY A 126 4.00 8.45 -7.45
N GLY A 127 5.28 8.74 -7.74
CA GLY A 127 6.22 9.17 -6.71
C GLY A 127 5.83 10.47 -6.01
N VAL A 128 5.29 11.44 -6.75
CA VAL A 128 4.85 12.74 -6.18
C VAL A 128 3.63 12.55 -5.28
N ASP A 129 2.70 11.68 -5.65
CA ASP A 129 1.51 11.42 -4.83
C ASP A 129 1.89 10.76 -3.51
N MET A 130 2.85 9.81 -3.55
CA MET A 130 3.37 9.16 -2.35
C MET A 130 4.09 10.15 -1.43
N LEU A 131 4.91 11.04 -1.99
CA LEU A 131 5.59 12.08 -1.22
C LEU A 131 4.59 13.06 -0.60
N SER A 132 3.61 13.51 -1.36
CA SER A 132 2.54 14.39 -0.88
C SER A 132 1.74 13.75 0.27
N TRP A 133 1.46 12.45 0.15
CA TRP A 133 0.83 11.70 1.23
C TRP A 133 1.69 11.68 2.50
N TYR A 134 2.97 11.36 2.35
CA TYR A 134 3.91 11.34 3.47
C TYR A 134 3.99 12.68 4.19
N GLU A 135 4.10 13.77 3.44
CA GLU A 135 4.16 15.13 4.00
C GLU A 135 2.86 15.57 4.68
N SER A 136 1.72 15.12 4.16
CA SER A 136 0.39 15.47 4.68
C SER A 136 -0.03 14.63 5.89
N ASN A 137 0.61 13.48 6.12
CA ASN A 137 0.25 12.53 7.16
C ASN A 137 1.44 12.21 8.10
N PRO A 138 1.84 13.17 8.96
CA PRO A 138 2.98 12.97 9.87
C PRO A 138 2.67 12.00 11.02
N GLY A 139 1.42 11.62 11.20
CA GLY A 139 0.97 10.71 12.25
C GLY A 139 0.86 9.25 11.80
N SER A 140 0.12 8.48 12.57
CA SER A 140 -0.22 7.10 12.21
C SER A 140 -1.29 7.08 11.12
N PHE A 141 -1.17 6.09 10.24
CA PHE A 141 -2.14 5.82 9.19
C PHE A 141 -2.41 4.32 9.09
N TYR A 142 -3.32 3.92 8.23
CA TYR A 142 -3.70 2.53 8.03
C TYR A 142 -3.13 2.01 6.71
N LEU A 143 -2.34 0.94 6.84
CA LEU A 143 -1.78 0.20 5.73
C LEU A 143 -2.71 -0.97 5.40
N PHE A 144 -3.30 -0.93 4.22
CA PHE A 144 -4.09 -2.02 3.66
C PHE A 144 -3.19 -2.88 2.79
N LEU A 145 -3.25 -4.18 3.00
CA LEU A 145 -2.42 -5.14 2.29
C LEU A 145 -3.26 -6.22 1.59
N SER A 146 -2.87 -6.53 0.37
CA SER A 146 -3.41 -7.63 -0.42
C SER A 146 -2.28 -8.54 -0.87
N TYR A 147 -2.04 -9.60 -0.11
CA TYR A 147 -1.06 -10.64 -0.44
C TYR A 147 -1.53 -12.00 0.08
N ASP A 148 -0.95 -13.07 -0.45
CA ASP A 148 -1.29 -14.42 -0.04
C ASP A 148 -0.60 -14.78 1.28
N LYS A 149 -1.35 -14.67 2.37
CA LYS A 149 -0.91 -15.04 3.73
C LYS A 149 -1.54 -16.34 4.22
N TYR A 150 -2.65 -16.73 3.62
CA TYR A 150 -3.46 -17.82 4.15
C TYR A 150 -3.24 -19.12 3.38
N ARG A 151 -3.22 -20.24 4.11
CA ARG A 151 -3.23 -21.55 3.49
C ARG A 151 -4.55 -21.75 2.74
N ILE A 152 -4.47 -22.28 1.53
CA ILE A 152 -5.63 -22.61 0.73
C ILE A 152 -6.22 -23.90 1.28
N ASN A 153 -7.19 -23.80 2.17
CA ASN A 153 -7.94 -24.93 2.70
C ASN A 153 -9.38 -25.03 2.16
N GLY A 154 -9.71 -24.22 1.13
CA GLY A 154 -11.04 -24.15 0.52
C GLY A 154 -11.23 -22.94 -0.37
N VAL A 155 -12.39 -22.86 -1.02
CA VAL A 155 -12.76 -21.79 -1.96
C VAL A 155 -12.75 -20.38 -1.32
N GLU A 156 -13.02 -20.29 -0.04
CA GLU A 156 -13.09 -19.03 0.71
C GLU A 156 -11.77 -18.25 0.71
N ASN A 157 -10.64 -18.95 0.61
CA ASN A 157 -9.33 -18.32 0.65
C ASN A 157 -8.94 -17.61 -0.65
N TYR A 158 -9.48 -18.03 -1.78
CA TYR A 158 -9.24 -17.36 -3.07
C TYR A 158 -9.84 -15.95 -3.13
N ASN A 159 -11.00 -15.75 -2.53
CA ASN A 159 -11.65 -14.45 -2.53
C ASN A 159 -10.84 -13.39 -1.77
N ARG A 160 -10.01 -13.79 -0.82
CA ARG A 160 -9.15 -12.88 -0.05
C ARG A 160 -8.00 -12.30 -0.88
N LEU A 161 -7.62 -12.93 -1.98
CA LEU A 161 -6.63 -12.38 -2.90
C LEU A 161 -7.19 -11.24 -3.76
N GLN A 162 -8.50 -11.15 -3.90
CA GLN A 162 -9.18 -10.14 -4.72
C GLN A 162 -9.47 -8.84 -3.97
N THR A 163 -9.11 -8.79 -2.69
CA THR A 163 -9.46 -7.67 -1.80
C THR A 163 -8.34 -7.41 -0.81
N TYR A 164 -8.43 -6.31 -0.06
CA TYR A 164 -7.55 -6.07 1.07
C TYR A 164 -7.98 -6.94 2.25
N SER A 165 -7.12 -7.89 2.59
CA SER A 165 -7.39 -8.89 3.64
C SER A 165 -6.77 -8.53 4.99
N GLN A 166 -5.89 -7.54 5.01
CA GLN A 166 -5.20 -7.09 6.22
C GLN A 166 -5.13 -5.58 6.26
N VAL A 167 -5.42 -5.02 7.43
CA VAL A 167 -5.22 -3.60 7.74
C VAL A 167 -4.38 -3.50 9.01
N ILE A 168 -3.34 -2.70 8.95
CA ILE A 168 -2.40 -2.49 10.05
C ILE A 168 -2.28 -0.99 10.28
N LYS A 169 -2.37 -0.54 11.52
CA LYS A 169 -2.07 0.84 11.89
C LYS A 169 -0.57 1.00 12.02
N VAL A 170 0.01 1.93 11.26
CA VAL A 170 1.46 2.08 11.15
C VAL A 170 1.88 3.54 11.21
N TYR A 171 3.17 3.75 11.48
CA TYR A 171 3.89 5.01 11.28
C TYR A 171 4.94 4.81 10.19
N PHE A 172 5.27 5.87 9.47
CA PHE A 172 6.48 5.87 8.65
C PHE A 172 7.72 5.91 9.56
N ALA A 173 8.55 4.89 9.46
CA ALA A 173 9.89 4.86 10.07
C ALA A 173 10.89 5.59 9.18
N SER A 174 10.80 5.40 7.86
CA SER A 174 11.58 6.15 6.88
C SER A 174 10.83 6.28 5.56
N PHE A 175 11.05 7.38 4.87
CA PHE A 175 10.62 7.62 3.51
C PHE A 175 11.77 8.28 2.77
N GLU A 176 12.40 7.55 1.87
CA GLU A 176 13.55 8.00 1.10
C GLU A 176 13.22 7.99 -0.38
N TYR A 177 13.61 9.02 -1.11
CA TYR A 177 13.41 9.06 -2.55
C TYR A 177 14.60 9.71 -3.27
N ASN A 178 14.82 9.27 -4.50
CA ASN A 178 15.81 9.82 -5.41
C ASN A 178 15.21 9.98 -6.79
N VAL A 179 15.44 11.11 -7.42
CA VAL A 179 15.09 11.31 -8.84
C VAL A 179 16.22 10.73 -9.68
N GLU A 180 15.95 9.59 -10.32
CA GLU A 180 16.96 8.89 -11.13
C GLU A 180 17.16 9.58 -12.48
N LYS A 181 16.07 9.92 -13.14
CA LYS A 181 16.11 10.48 -14.50
C LYS A 181 14.89 11.33 -14.79
N ARG A 182 15.10 12.43 -15.46
CA ARG A 182 14.02 13.21 -16.04
C ARG A 182 13.59 12.60 -17.38
N SER A 183 12.28 12.44 -17.56
CA SER A 183 11.70 12.05 -18.83
C SER A 183 11.35 13.30 -19.64
N GLY A 184 11.48 13.21 -20.98
CA GLY A 184 10.95 14.24 -21.87
C GLY A 184 9.42 14.26 -21.98
N GLY A 185 8.72 13.31 -21.37
CA GLY A 185 7.28 13.09 -21.48
C GLY A 185 6.43 13.66 -20.35
N GLY A 186 6.96 14.60 -19.54
CA GLY A 186 6.17 15.27 -18.51
C GLY A 186 6.14 14.57 -17.15
N PHE A 187 6.97 13.58 -16.93
CA PHE A 187 7.19 12.91 -15.64
C PHE A 187 8.66 12.57 -15.43
N ASP A 188 9.04 12.28 -14.22
CA ASP A 188 10.38 11.83 -13.84
C ASP A 188 10.34 10.38 -13.34
N PHE A 189 11.48 9.71 -13.37
CA PHE A 189 11.65 8.39 -12.79
C PHE A 189 12.26 8.52 -11.39
N TRP A 190 11.57 7.96 -10.40
CA TRP A 190 11.96 8.00 -9.00
C TRP A 190 12.28 6.61 -8.46
N ASN A 191 13.29 6.56 -7.58
CA ASN A 191 13.51 5.41 -6.71
C ASN A 191 13.05 5.78 -5.32
N ILE A 192 12.19 4.97 -4.71
CA ILE A 192 11.59 5.23 -3.42
C ILE A 192 11.81 4.03 -2.51
N ASN A 193 12.25 4.27 -1.28
CA ASN A 193 12.32 3.27 -0.22
C ASN A 193 11.44 3.71 0.93
N VAL A 194 10.59 2.81 1.40
CA VAL A 194 9.68 3.07 2.50
C VAL A 194 9.81 1.99 3.55
N SER A 195 9.91 2.42 4.80
CA SER A 195 9.82 1.55 5.97
C SER A 195 8.73 2.06 6.89
N MET A 196 7.90 1.15 7.39
CA MET A 196 6.76 1.42 8.26
C MET A 196 6.82 0.50 9.46
N GLU A 197 6.40 1.01 10.62
CA GLU A 197 6.34 0.25 11.87
C GLU A 197 4.92 0.27 12.42
N GLU A 198 4.49 -0.86 12.96
CA GLU A 198 3.19 -0.98 13.63
C GLU A 198 3.08 -0.03 14.82
N ALA A 199 1.95 0.68 14.92
CA ALA A 199 1.67 1.67 15.95
C ALA A 199 1.49 1.07 17.36
#